data_a92fc712c6aad8816c45b91052b29584
#
_entry.id   a92fc712c6aad8816c45b91052b29584
#
_cell.length_a   1.000
_cell.length_b   1.000
_cell.length_c   1.000
_cell.angle_alpha   90.00
_cell.angle_beta   90.00
_cell.angle_gamma   90.00
#
_symmetry.space_group_name_H-M   'P 1'
#
loop_
_entity.id
_entity.type
_entity.pdbx_description
1 polymer ?
#
loop_
_entity_poly.entity_id
_entity_poly.type
_entity_poly.pdbx_seq_one_letter_code
_entity_poly.pdbx_strand_id
1 'polypeptide(L)'
;GEIMIINAEVYDGHGVSSVSVDMRNYGGDLSQLNRVGDIWAGQVTVPDGMSPGEHNLAIRMVDAFESTITVDRTITSGLHHIQSENDEDITITVLNEPPQIDVGDLRKVELGDEDVEYNLTITVADHDGLNWVKVKLGNLAPPGQSTTWYSMSSNGDGTYSKQITIKKHIALGTHELLVKAMDSYGSQTAEESIPIILEEPDTPVSSDGPSSSTLTYVALGGLGILVIAGAAVYIMRGSDEEGGLGGFGDA
;
A
#
# COMPACT_ATOMS: atom_id res chain seq x y z
N GLY A 1 6.25 2.13 10.33
CA GLY A 1 7.11 0.95 10.38
C GLY A 1 6.44 -0.23 11.07
N GLU A 2 6.70 -1.41 10.57
CA GLU A 2 6.24 -2.64 11.20
C GLU A 2 7.00 -2.92 12.51
N ILE A 3 6.35 -3.64 13.43
CA ILE A 3 6.97 -4.03 14.70
C ILE A 3 7.44 -5.48 14.59
N MET A 4 8.73 -5.68 14.79
CA MET A 4 9.37 -6.98 14.87
C MET A 4 9.59 -7.36 16.35
N ILE A 5 9.29 -8.60 16.73
CA ILE A 5 9.59 -9.13 18.07
C ILE A 5 10.91 -9.90 17.98
N ILE A 6 11.87 -9.53 18.83
CA ILE A 6 13.17 -10.18 18.91
C ILE A 6 13.29 -10.90 20.26
N ASN A 7 13.76 -12.15 20.20
CA ASN A 7 14.18 -12.92 21.34
C ASN A 7 15.63 -13.36 21.10
N ALA A 8 16.54 -13.00 21.98
CA ALA A 8 17.95 -13.31 21.87
C ALA A 8 18.43 -14.05 23.14
N GLU A 9 19.09 -15.18 22.95
CA GLU A 9 19.87 -15.83 23.99
C GLU A 9 21.30 -15.27 23.93
N VAL A 10 21.75 -14.75 25.06
CA VAL A 10 23.05 -14.07 25.13
C VAL A 10 23.78 -14.51 26.38
N TYR A 11 25.00 -15.04 26.21
CA TYR A 11 25.83 -15.51 27.27
C TYR A 11 27.16 -14.76 27.31
N ASP A 12 27.57 -14.37 28.48
CA ASP A 12 28.89 -13.86 28.75
C ASP A 12 29.37 -14.36 30.15
N GLY A 13 30.66 -14.74 30.27
CA GLY A 13 31.25 -15.27 31.49
C GLY A 13 31.25 -14.28 32.67
N HIS A 14 31.11 -13.00 32.40
CA HIS A 14 31.08 -11.91 33.40
C HIS A 14 29.68 -11.31 33.57
N GLY A 15 28.72 -11.81 32.83
CA GLY A 15 27.34 -11.34 32.82
C GLY A 15 27.09 -10.23 31.81
N VAL A 16 25.86 -10.24 31.22
CA VAL A 16 25.40 -9.26 30.24
C VAL A 16 24.61 -8.15 30.96
N SER A 17 25.04 -6.93 30.76
CA SER A 17 24.45 -5.72 31.34
C SER A 17 23.28 -5.20 30.50
N SER A 18 23.45 -5.17 29.18
CA SER A 18 22.38 -4.76 28.26
C SER A 18 22.54 -5.40 26.90
N VAL A 19 21.41 -5.58 26.20
CA VAL A 19 21.33 -6.00 24.79
C VAL A 19 20.42 -5.04 24.05
N SER A 20 20.82 -4.63 22.85
CA SER A 20 20.04 -3.75 22.00
C SER A 20 20.18 -4.14 20.54
N VAL A 21 19.18 -3.79 19.73
CA VAL A 21 19.17 -3.95 18.28
C VAL A 21 19.41 -2.59 17.63
N ASP A 22 20.39 -2.51 16.75
CA ASP A 22 20.80 -1.25 16.11
C ASP A 22 20.28 -1.17 14.69
N MET A 23 19.23 -0.38 14.50
CA MET A 23 18.62 -0.09 13.19
C MET A 23 19.06 1.26 12.61
N ARG A 24 20.01 1.97 13.23
CA ARG A 24 20.42 3.32 12.81
C ARG A 24 21.03 3.38 11.41
N ASN A 25 21.65 2.30 10.95
CA ASN A 25 22.18 2.20 9.59
C ASN A 25 21.06 2.22 8.52
N TYR A 26 19.83 1.95 8.92
CA TYR A 26 18.63 1.93 8.09
C TYR A 26 17.68 3.10 8.38
N GLY A 27 18.15 4.10 9.15
CA GLY A 27 17.32 5.25 9.51
C GLY A 27 16.39 5.03 10.71
N GLY A 28 16.53 3.90 11.42
CA GLY A 28 15.80 3.60 12.65
C GLY A 28 16.56 3.98 13.90
N ASP A 29 16.16 3.39 15.03
CA ASP A 29 16.70 3.65 16.37
C ASP A 29 17.53 2.49 16.93
N LEU A 30 18.19 2.75 18.06
CA LEU A 30 18.78 1.74 18.92
C LEU A 30 17.72 1.27 19.93
N SER A 31 17.18 0.07 19.73
CA SER A 31 16.11 -0.50 20.56
C SER A 31 16.67 -1.41 21.64
N GLN A 32 16.40 -1.10 22.91
CA GLN A 32 16.82 -1.91 24.06
C GLN A 32 15.92 -3.15 24.18
N LEU A 33 16.55 -4.32 24.42
CA LEU A 33 15.86 -5.53 24.83
C LEU A 33 15.80 -5.64 26.35
N ASN A 34 14.73 -6.24 26.85
CA ASN A 34 14.56 -6.49 28.29
C ASN A 34 14.89 -7.94 28.61
N ARG A 35 15.53 -8.17 29.74
CA ARG A 35 15.81 -9.52 30.19
C ARG A 35 14.55 -10.19 30.74
N VAL A 36 14.20 -11.35 30.17
CA VAL A 36 13.04 -12.18 30.57
C VAL A 36 13.55 -13.59 30.84
N GLY A 37 13.85 -13.92 32.07
CA GLY A 37 14.53 -15.18 32.46
C GLY A 37 15.93 -15.24 31.86
N ASP A 38 16.16 -16.23 30.99
CA ASP A 38 17.46 -16.46 30.34
C ASP A 38 17.59 -15.84 28.96
N ILE A 39 16.51 -15.19 28.46
CA ILE A 39 16.50 -14.52 27.17
C ILE A 39 16.38 -13.00 27.30
N TRP A 40 16.80 -12.30 26.27
CA TRP A 40 16.58 -10.88 26.05
C TRP A 40 15.50 -10.71 24.97
N ALA A 41 14.42 -10.02 25.33
CA ALA A 41 13.26 -9.87 24.46
C ALA A 41 12.83 -8.40 24.34
N GLY A 42 12.31 -8.02 23.19
CA GLY A 42 11.79 -6.68 22.96
C GLY A 42 11.16 -6.50 21.59
N GLN A 43 10.61 -5.30 21.41
CA GLN A 43 10.03 -4.86 20.14
C GLN A 43 10.99 -3.90 19.45
N VAL A 44 11.17 -4.08 18.15
CA VAL A 44 12.00 -3.25 17.29
C VAL A 44 11.15 -2.77 16.15
N THR A 45 11.14 -1.47 15.91
CA THR A 45 10.44 -0.90 14.74
C THR A 45 11.33 -1.00 13.52
N VAL A 46 10.85 -1.65 12.48
CA VAL A 46 11.50 -1.67 11.17
C VAL A 46 11.29 -0.30 10.50
N PRO A 47 12.35 0.41 10.10
CA PRO A 47 12.21 1.71 9.47
C PRO A 47 11.44 1.64 8.15
N ASP A 48 10.53 2.59 7.91
CA ASP A 48 9.72 2.66 6.68
C ASP A 48 10.55 2.85 5.41
N GLY A 49 11.75 3.37 5.52
CA GLY A 49 12.64 3.61 4.38
C GLY A 49 13.58 2.45 4.05
N MET A 50 13.42 1.27 4.66
CA MET A 50 14.22 0.11 4.29
C MET A 50 13.79 -0.43 2.94
N SER A 51 14.76 -0.60 2.03
CA SER A 51 14.48 -1.23 0.73
C SER A 51 14.08 -2.69 0.91
N PRO A 52 13.23 -3.25 0.04
CA PRO A 52 12.95 -4.68 0.02
C PRO A 52 14.22 -5.51 -0.14
N GLY A 53 14.28 -6.70 0.48
CA GLY A 53 15.39 -7.63 0.43
C GLY A 53 15.91 -8.04 1.79
N GLU A 54 17.05 -8.73 1.79
CA GLU A 54 17.74 -9.16 3.01
C GLU A 54 18.65 -8.06 3.55
N HIS A 55 18.58 -7.84 4.86
CA HIS A 55 19.39 -6.86 5.58
C HIS A 55 20.01 -7.51 6.82
N ASN A 56 21.28 -7.22 7.07
CA ASN A 56 21.96 -7.68 8.27
C ASN A 56 21.47 -6.92 9.50
N LEU A 57 21.13 -7.64 10.55
CA LEU A 57 20.65 -7.09 11.80
C LEU A 57 21.82 -6.96 12.79
N ALA A 58 22.14 -5.76 13.21
CA ALA A 58 23.19 -5.52 14.20
C ALA A 58 22.65 -5.64 15.64
N ILE A 59 23.15 -6.62 16.40
CA ILE A 59 22.86 -6.77 17.83
C ILE A 59 24.07 -6.28 18.61
N ARG A 60 23.84 -5.30 19.48
CA ARG A 60 24.83 -4.73 20.37
C ARG A 60 24.65 -5.26 21.79
N MET A 61 25.72 -5.74 22.39
CA MET A 61 25.77 -6.21 23.77
C MET A 61 26.76 -5.39 24.58
N VAL A 62 26.46 -5.20 25.86
CA VAL A 62 27.35 -4.61 26.83
C VAL A 62 27.47 -5.57 28.04
N ASP A 63 28.66 -5.94 28.42
CA ASP A 63 28.92 -6.77 29.58
C ASP A 63 28.87 -5.96 30.91
N ALA A 64 29.07 -6.64 32.02
CA ALA A 64 29.09 -6.01 33.35
C ALA A 64 30.30 -5.08 33.56
N PHE A 65 31.34 -5.14 32.72
CA PHE A 65 32.53 -4.30 32.73
C PHE A 65 32.51 -3.18 31.71
N GLU A 66 31.33 -2.90 31.12
CA GLU A 66 31.10 -1.88 30.07
C GLU A 66 31.80 -2.16 28.73
N SER A 67 32.34 -3.36 28.54
CA SER A 67 32.83 -3.77 27.24
C SER A 67 31.67 -3.92 26.25
N THR A 68 31.82 -3.33 25.06
CA THR A 68 30.74 -3.35 24.06
C THR A 68 31.12 -4.22 22.87
N ILE A 69 30.24 -5.10 22.48
CA ILE A 69 30.35 -5.88 21.24
C ILE A 69 29.12 -5.62 20.37
N THR A 70 29.36 -5.43 19.08
CA THR A 70 28.31 -5.36 18.07
C THR A 70 28.50 -6.53 17.12
N VAL A 71 27.47 -7.33 16.95
CA VAL A 71 27.45 -8.48 16.05
C VAL A 71 26.52 -8.13 14.88
N ASP A 72 27.12 -7.91 13.73
CA ASP A 72 26.45 -7.83 12.44
C ASP A 72 26.89 -8.97 11.53
N ARG A 73 27.94 -9.65 11.94
CA ARG A 73 28.51 -10.87 11.35
C ARG A 73 29.19 -11.66 12.44
N THR A 74 29.47 -12.93 12.19
CA THR A 74 30.30 -13.77 13.04
C THR A 74 31.68 -13.11 13.24
N ILE A 75 31.89 -12.48 14.41
CA ILE A 75 33.20 -11.92 14.77
C ILE A 75 33.86 -12.91 15.71
N THR A 76 34.93 -13.53 15.24
CA THR A 76 35.85 -14.29 16.08
C THR A 76 36.96 -13.35 16.53
N SER A 77 36.80 -12.67 17.66
CA SER A 77 37.92 -11.99 18.31
C SER A 77 38.19 -12.62 19.65
N GLY A 78 39.45 -12.81 19.95
CA GLY A 78 40.05 -13.76 20.89
C GLY A 78 39.68 -13.71 22.39
N LEU A 79 38.68 -12.98 22.82
CA LEU A 79 38.21 -12.94 24.23
C LEU A 79 36.71 -13.08 24.42
N HIS A 80 35.92 -12.94 23.39
CA HIS A 80 34.48 -13.08 23.43
C HIS A 80 34.03 -13.99 22.28
N HIS A 81 33.56 -15.19 22.61
CA HIS A 81 32.93 -16.10 21.66
C HIS A 81 31.46 -15.72 21.57
N ILE A 82 31.09 -15.01 20.48
CA ILE A 82 29.72 -14.93 20.05
C ILE A 82 29.63 -15.89 18.88
N GLN A 83 29.03 -17.05 19.10
CA GLN A 83 28.60 -17.94 18.04
C GLN A 83 27.10 -17.74 17.88
N SER A 84 26.63 -17.36 16.69
CA SER A 84 25.38 -17.91 16.21
C SER A 84 25.61 -19.40 16.10
N GLU A 85 24.68 -20.24 16.54
CA GLU A 85 24.87 -21.71 16.54
C GLU A 85 25.21 -22.29 15.15
N ASN A 86 25.07 -21.53 14.08
CA ASN A 86 25.20 -21.96 12.69
C ASN A 86 26.14 -21.12 11.81
N ASP A 87 26.94 -20.20 12.34
CA ASP A 87 27.78 -19.28 11.53
C ASP A 87 27.00 -18.46 10.48
N GLU A 88 25.69 -18.30 10.65
CA GLU A 88 24.82 -17.56 9.75
C GLU A 88 24.70 -16.09 10.18
N ASP A 89 24.65 -15.19 9.21
CA ASP A 89 24.37 -13.77 9.45
C ASP A 89 22.96 -13.64 10.07
N ILE A 90 22.80 -12.73 11.03
CA ILE A 90 21.47 -12.39 11.55
C ILE A 90 20.85 -11.43 10.55
N THR A 91 19.83 -11.91 9.85
CA THR A 91 19.18 -11.13 8.79
C THR A 91 17.69 -10.95 9.06
N ILE A 92 17.15 -9.86 8.49
CA ILE A 92 15.72 -9.67 8.31
C ILE A 92 15.42 -9.55 6.82
N THR A 93 14.28 -10.05 6.39
CA THR A 93 13.81 -9.88 5.01
C THR A 93 12.68 -8.88 5.00
N VAL A 94 12.86 -7.77 4.28
CA VAL A 94 11.81 -6.81 4.00
C VAL A 94 11.10 -7.25 2.72
N LEU A 95 9.80 -7.52 2.82
CA LEU A 95 9.00 -7.94 1.68
C LEU A 95 8.61 -6.72 0.85
N ASN A 96 8.60 -6.90 -0.47
CA ASN A 96 8.08 -5.93 -1.41
C ASN A 96 6.67 -6.35 -1.83
N GLU A 97 5.67 -5.59 -1.42
CA GLU A 97 4.29 -5.79 -1.83
C GLU A 97 4.00 -5.01 -3.12
N PRO A 98 3.20 -5.56 -4.05
CA PRO A 98 2.83 -4.83 -5.25
C PRO A 98 1.89 -3.66 -4.92
N PRO A 99 1.87 -2.59 -5.75
CA PRO A 99 0.93 -1.49 -5.60
C PRO A 99 -0.52 -1.94 -5.51
N GLN A 100 -1.34 -1.18 -4.79
CA GLN A 100 -2.78 -1.39 -4.69
C GLN A 100 -3.50 -0.40 -5.61
N ILE A 101 -4.42 -0.91 -6.43
CA ILE A 101 -5.21 -0.09 -7.35
C ILE A 101 -6.66 -0.04 -6.85
N ASP A 102 -7.19 1.17 -6.70
CA ASP A 102 -8.62 1.40 -6.52
C ASP A 102 -9.18 1.99 -7.81
N VAL A 103 -9.94 1.17 -8.51
CA VAL A 103 -10.58 1.56 -9.77
C VAL A 103 -11.81 2.45 -9.56
N GLY A 104 -12.32 2.57 -8.33
CA GLY A 104 -13.50 3.36 -8.00
C GLY A 104 -14.81 2.80 -8.57
N ASP A 105 -15.82 3.66 -8.63
CA ASP A 105 -17.17 3.29 -9.07
C ASP A 105 -17.28 3.08 -10.59
N LEU A 106 -18.38 2.43 -10.99
CA LEU A 106 -18.78 2.26 -12.37
C LEU A 106 -18.93 3.63 -13.07
N ARG A 107 -18.28 3.77 -14.21
CA ARG A 107 -18.24 5.01 -14.99
C ARG A 107 -19.25 4.96 -16.13
N LYS A 108 -20.01 6.04 -16.26
CA LYS A 108 -20.95 6.23 -17.36
C LYS A 108 -20.52 7.43 -18.20
N VAL A 109 -20.58 7.29 -19.51
CA VAL A 109 -20.27 8.34 -20.46
C VAL A 109 -21.37 8.39 -21.51
N GLU A 110 -22.01 9.55 -21.63
CA GLU A 110 -22.99 9.82 -22.67
C GLU A 110 -22.28 10.06 -24.00
N LEU A 111 -22.66 9.31 -25.03
CA LEU A 111 -22.08 9.36 -26.36
C LEU A 111 -23.13 9.82 -27.38
N GLY A 112 -23.02 11.07 -27.82
CA GLY A 112 -23.88 11.67 -28.84
C GLY A 112 -23.27 11.65 -30.25
N ASP A 113 -23.59 12.68 -31.02
CA ASP A 113 -23.15 12.83 -32.43
C ASP A 113 -21.70 13.31 -32.59
N GLU A 114 -21.01 13.59 -31.49
CA GLU A 114 -19.62 14.06 -31.48
C GLU A 114 -18.71 13.13 -30.65
N ASP A 115 -17.40 13.21 -30.92
CA ASP A 115 -16.41 12.53 -30.12
C ASP A 115 -16.37 13.13 -28.69
N VAL A 116 -16.20 12.29 -27.67
CA VAL A 116 -16.18 12.73 -26.26
C VAL A 116 -14.77 12.63 -25.69
N GLU A 117 -14.28 13.74 -25.13
CA GLU A 117 -13.05 13.75 -24.34
C GLU A 117 -13.38 13.33 -22.90
N TYR A 118 -12.84 12.21 -22.47
CA TYR A 118 -13.06 11.64 -21.15
C TYR A 118 -11.74 11.57 -20.38
N ASN A 119 -11.75 12.05 -19.14
CA ASN A 119 -10.57 11.96 -18.25
C ASN A 119 -10.74 10.78 -17.29
N LEU A 120 -10.11 9.65 -17.62
CA LEU A 120 -10.04 8.50 -16.72
C LEU A 120 -9.14 8.82 -15.53
N THR A 121 -9.65 8.68 -14.30
CA THR A 121 -8.88 8.84 -13.08
C THR A 121 -9.05 7.61 -12.19
N ILE A 122 -7.95 7.13 -11.62
CA ILE A 122 -7.90 6.02 -10.64
C ILE A 122 -7.00 6.41 -9.49
N THR A 123 -7.17 5.74 -8.35
CA THR A 123 -6.25 5.87 -7.20
C THR A 123 -5.29 4.69 -7.19
N VAL A 124 -4.01 4.97 -6.98
CA VAL A 124 -2.98 3.94 -6.83
C VAL A 124 -2.11 4.29 -5.63
N ALA A 125 -1.98 3.35 -4.71
CA ALA A 125 -1.17 3.50 -3.50
C ALA A 125 -0.08 2.44 -3.44
N ASP A 126 1.09 2.86 -2.99
CA ASP A 126 2.22 1.99 -2.72
C ASP A 126 3.09 2.60 -1.63
N HIS A 127 3.62 1.77 -0.72
CA HIS A 127 4.43 2.22 0.39
C HIS A 127 5.82 2.68 -0.06
N ASP A 128 6.39 1.97 -1.03
CA ASP A 128 7.76 2.14 -1.50
C ASP A 128 7.85 3.09 -2.71
N GLY A 129 6.71 3.65 -3.12
CA GLY A 129 6.60 4.57 -4.24
C GLY A 129 6.42 3.88 -5.59
N LEU A 130 5.79 4.60 -6.50
CA LEU A 130 5.39 4.09 -7.81
C LEU A 130 6.41 4.45 -8.88
N ASN A 131 6.75 3.48 -9.73
CA ASN A 131 7.55 3.69 -10.93
C ASN A 131 6.67 4.14 -12.11
N TRP A 132 5.57 3.41 -12.34
CA TRP A 132 4.62 3.75 -13.40
C TRP A 132 3.23 3.16 -13.16
N VAL A 133 2.23 3.84 -13.72
CA VAL A 133 0.84 3.38 -13.85
C VAL A 133 0.45 3.39 -15.32
N LYS A 134 -0.15 2.30 -15.83
CA LYS A 134 -0.51 2.15 -17.24
C LYS A 134 -1.93 1.63 -17.40
N VAL A 135 -2.58 2.06 -18.48
CA VAL A 135 -3.92 1.63 -18.88
C VAL A 135 -3.90 1.09 -20.31
N LYS A 136 -4.65 0.03 -20.55
CA LYS A 136 -4.96 -0.51 -21.88
C LYS A 136 -6.41 -0.22 -22.19
N LEU A 137 -6.64 0.52 -23.26
CA LEU A 137 -7.96 1.08 -23.58
C LEU A 137 -8.90 0.11 -24.32
N GLY A 138 -8.39 -1.06 -24.73
CA GLY A 138 -9.20 -2.03 -25.44
C GLY A 138 -9.84 -1.46 -26.71
N ASN A 139 -11.16 -1.59 -26.83
CA ASN A 139 -11.93 -1.10 -27.97
C ASN A 139 -12.07 0.43 -28.02
N LEU A 140 -11.76 1.14 -26.94
CA LEU A 140 -11.75 2.61 -26.89
C LEU A 140 -10.44 3.20 -27.44
N ALA A 141 -9.44 2.36 -27.71
CA ALA A 141 -8.16 2.80 -28.28
C ALA A 141 -8.31 3.20 -29.77
N PRO A 142 -7.40 4.02 -30.27
CA PRO A 142 -7.29 4.28 -31.71
C PRO A 142 -7.14 2.98 -32.49
N PRO A 143 -7.58 2.95 -33.77
CA PRO A 143 -7.50 1.77 -34.62
C PRO A 143 -6.10 1.14 -34.63
N GLY A 144 -6.04 -0.18 -34.43
CA GLY A 144 -4.78 -0.95 -34.36
C GLY A 144 -4.02 -0.85 -33.03
N GLN A 145 -4.54 -0.16 -32.03
CA GLN A 145 -3.87 0.05 -30.72
C GLN A 145 -4.62 -0.57 -29.54
N SER A 146 -5.58 -1.45 -29.76
CA SER A 146 -6.39 -2.07 -28.70
C SER A 146 -5.59 -2.82 -27.63
N THR A 147 -4.39 -3.28 -27.94
CA THR A 147 -3.49 -3.98 -27.03
C THR A 147 -2.39 -3.09 -26.44
N THR A 148 -2.34 -1.81 -26.80
CA THR A 148 -1.31 -0.87 -26.37
C THR A 148 -1.55 -0.43 -24.93
N TRP A 149 -0.47 -0.42 -24.14
CA TRP A 149 -0.45 0.14 -22.81
C TRP A 149 -0.01 1.61 -22.84
N TYR A 150 -0.86 2.49 -22.34
CA TYR A 150 -0.61 3.93 -22.27
C TYR A 150 -0.23 4.31 -20.83
N SER A 151 0.78 5.15 -20.67
CA SER A 151 1.13 5.70 -19.37
C SER A 151 0.03 6.66 -18.90
N MET A 152 -0.28 6.60 -17.61
CA MET A 152 -1.11 7.57 -16.90
C MET A 152 -0.21 8.61 -16.23
N SER A 153 -0.72 9.82 -16.07
CA SER A 153 0.00 10.93 -15.42
C SER A 153 -0.39 11.00 -13.94
N SER A 154 0.58 11.15 -13.06
CA SER A 154 0.32 11.40 -11.63
C SER A 154 -0.25 12.81 -11.45
N ASN A 155 -1.26 12.94 -10.59
CA ASN A 155 -1.82 14.22 -10.16
C ASN A 155 -1.19 14.76 -8.86
N GLY A 156 -0.32 13.95 -8.21
CA GLY A 156 0.41 14.33 -6.99
C GLY A 156 -0.34 14.07 -5.67
N ASP A 157 -1.54 13.49 -5.74
CA ASP A 157 -2.42 13.20 -4.59
C ASP A 157 -2.73 11.70 -4.44
N GLY A 158 -1.91 10.83 -5.04
CA GLY A 158 -2.16 9.38 -5.13
C GLY A 158 -3.10 9.00 -6.27
N THR A 159 -3.63 9.97 -7.02
CA THR A 159 -4.43 9.69 -8.21
C THR A 159 -3.62 9.77 -9.50
N TYR A 160 -4.04 9.01 -10.49
CA TYR A 160 -3.45 8.97 -11.83
C TYR A 160 -4.52 9.15 -12.88
N SER A 161 -4.23 9.96 -13.89
CA SER A 161 -5.20 10.30 -14.92
C SER A 161 -4.69 10.03 -16.33
N LYS A 162 -5.65 9.75 -17.24
CA LYS A 162 -5.43 9.62 -18.67
C LYS A 162 -6.59 10.21 -19.43
N GLN A 163 -6.33 11.19 -20.29
CA GLN A 163 -7.30 11.70 -21.22
C GLN A 163 -7.50 10.70 -22.37
N ILE A 164 -8.75 10.38 -22.66
CA ILE A 164 -9.19 9.43 -23.68
C ILE A 164 -10.19 10.13 -24.61
N THR A 165 -9.99 10.03 -25.92
CA THR A 165 -10.99 10.48 -26.90
C THR A 165 -11.86 9.29 -27.30
N ILE A 166 -13.10 9.25 -26.82
CA ILE A 166 -14.09 8.23 -27.18
C ILE A 166 -14.76 8.65 -28.48
N LYS A 167 -14.57 7.83 -29.51
CA LYS A 167 -15.12 8.12 -30.86
C LYS A 167 -16.61 7.86 -30.90
N LYS A 168 -17.38 8.77 -31.51
CA LYS A 168 -18.85 8.74 -31.65
C LYS A 168 -19.43 7.48 -32.31
N HIS A 169 -18.64 6.75 -33.07
CA HIS A 169 -19.05 5.53 -33.75
C HIS A 169 -18.76 4.24 -32.96
N ILE A 170 -18.24 4.35 -31.75
CA ILE A 170 -18.04 3.19 -30.88
C ILE A 170 -19.41 2.69 -30.42
N ALA A 171 -19.58 1.37 -30.37
CA ALA A 171 -20.83 0.76 -29.95
C ALA A 171 -21.17 1.15 -28.51
N LEU A 172 -22.43 1.44 -28.23
CA LEU A 172 -22.94 1.63 -26.88
C LEU A 172 -22.85 0.33 -26.09
N GLY A 173 -22.82 0.45 -24.76
CA GLY A 173 -22.71 -0.68 -23.84
C GLY A 173 -21.46 -0.64 -22.98
N THR A 174 -21.14 -1.76 -22.36
CA THR A 174 -20.00 -1.86 -21.44
C THR A 174 -18.70 -2.15 -22.21
N HIS A 175 -17.69 -1.34 -21.93
CA HIS A 175 -16.32 -1.50 -22.40
C HIS A 175 -15.40 -1.69 -21.20
N GLU A 176 -14.46 -2.63 -21.32
CA GLU A 176 -13.48 -2.88 -20.27
C GLU A 176 -12.13 -2.29 -20.64
N LEU A 177 -11.59 -1.49 -19.75
CA LEU A 177 -10.20 -1.07 -19.76
C LEU A 177 -9.44 -1.94 -18.77
N LEU A 178 -8.15 -2.13 -18.99
CA LEU A 178 -7.30 -2.81 -18.00
C LEU A 178 -6.26 -1.83 -17.49
N VAL A 179 -5.98 -1.89 -16.20
CA VAL A 179 -4.97 -1.06 -15.57
C VAL A 179 -3.97 -1.94 -14.82
N LYS A 180 -2.74 -1.49 -14.73
CA LYS A 180 -1.68 -2.08 -13.90
C LYS A 180 -0.68 -1.03 -13.47
N ALA A 181 -0.02 -1.29 -12.36
CA ALA A 181 1.02 -0.44 -11.79
C ALA A 181 2.27 -1.25 -11.44
N MET A 182 3.40 -0.57 -11.35
CA MET A 182 4.67 -1.11 -10.87
C MET A 182 5.29 -0.14 -9.88
N ASP A 183 5.80 -0.65 -8.79
CA ASP A 183 6.52 0.10 -7.78
C ASP A 183 7.97 0.41 -8.20
N SER A 184 8.70 1.09 -7.33
CA SER A 184 10.08 1.47 -7.54
C SER A 184 11.06 0.29 -7.49
N TYR A 185 10.66 -0.85 -6.95
CA TYR A 185 11.46 -2.07 -6.81
C TYR A 185 11.11 -3.16 -7.81
N GLY A 186 10.13 -2.90 -8.70
CA GLY A 186 9.80 -3.78 -9.82
C GLY A 186 8.66 -4.76 -9.58
N SER A 187 7.99 -4.72 -8.41
CA SER A 187 6.78 -5.50 -8.19
C SER A 187 5.60 -4.90 -8.94
N GLN A 188 4.79 -5.75 -9.56
CA GLN A 188 3.68 -5.32 -10.40
C GLN A 188 2.35 -5.87 -9.89
N THR A 189 1.30 -5.06 -10.03
CA THR A 189 -0.08 -5.53 -9.82
C THR A 189 -0.48 -6.55 -10.87
N ALA A 190 -1.50 -7.36 -10.56
CA ALA A 190 -2.30 -8.01 -11.59
C ALA A 190 -2.98 -6.95 -12.51
N GLU A 191 -3.54 -7.39 -13.63
CA GLU A 191 -4.37 -6.52 -14.49
C GLU A 191 -5.75 -6.36 -13.82
N GLU A 192 -6.11 -5.12 -13.48
CA GLU A 192 -7.41 -4.76 -12.92
C GLU A 192 -8.35 -4.24 -14.01
N SER A 193 -9.62 -4.68 -13.99
CA SER A 193 -10.62 -4.27 -14.99
C SER A 193 -11.38 -3.02 -14.54
N ILE A 194 -11.48 -2.05 -15.44
CA ILE A 194 -12.26 -0.82 -15.27
C ILE A 194 -13.41 -0.81 -16.26
N PRO A 195 -14.64 -1.08 -15.83
CA PRO A 195 -15.79 -0.99 -16.71
C PRO A 195 -16.20 0.47 -16.97
N ILE A 196 -16.44 0.80 -18.24
CA ILE A 196 -17.03 2.06 -18.69
C ILE A 196 -18.29 1.73 -19.49
N ILE A 197 -19.42 2.33 -19.12
CA ILE A 197 -20.67 2.22 -19.86
C ILE A 197 -20.81 3.43 -20.79
N LEU A 198 -20.93 3.16 -22.09
CA LEU A 198 -21.33 4.17 -23.08
C LEU A 198 -22.83 4.07 -23.27
N GLU A 199 -23.54 5.17 -23.03
CA GLU A 199 -25.00 5.26 -23.17
C GLU A 199 -25.38 6.46 -24.04
N GLU A 200 -26.61 6.40 -24.63
CA GLU A 200 -27.13 7.54 -25.37
C GLU A 200 -27.40 8.71 -24.40
N PRO A 201 -27.21 9.97 -24.84
CA PRO A 201 -27.63 11.11 -24.04
C PRO A 201 -29.11 11.04 -23.73
N ASP A 202 -29.47 11.32 -22.48
CA ASP A 202 -30.88 11.44 -22.10
C ASP A 202 -31.55 12.50 -23.01
N THR A 203 -32.32 12.07 -23.98
CA THR A 203 -33.17 13.00 -24.75
C THR A 203 -34.17 13.62 -23.76
N PRO A 204 -34.20 14.95 -23.61
CA PRO A 204 -35.23 15.55 -22.80
C PRO A 204 -36.58 15.12 -23.34
N VAL A 205 -37.36 14.41 -22.56
CA VAL A 205 -38.73 14.02 -22.92
C VAL A 205 -39.47 15.31 -23.22
N SER A 206 -39.66 15.60 -24.53
CA SER A 206 -40.51 16.69 -24.96
C SER A 206 -41.93 16.32 -24.47
N SER A 207 -42.30 16.85 -23.34
CA SER A 207 -43.71 16.79 -22.90
C SER A 207 -44.54 17.74 -23.75
N ASP A 208 -44.85 17.31 -24.99
CA ASP A 208 -45.90 17.91 -25.77
C ASP A 208 -47.25 17.58 -25.15
N GLY A 209 -47.50 18.16 -23.99
CA GLY A 209 -48.82 18.30 -23.38
C GLY A 209 -49.25 19.76 -23.47
N PRO A 210 -50.55 20.09 -23.68
CA PRO A 210 -50.94 21.46 -24.00
C PRO A 210 -50.69 22.42 -22.84
N SER A 211 -49.94 23.44 -23.18
CA SER A 211 -49.69 24.71 -22.51
C SER A 211 -50.39 24.94 -21.18
N SER A 212 -49.64 24.90 -20.09
CA SER A 212 -49.81 25.82 -19.01
C SER A 212 -48.42 26.31 -18.58
N SER A 213 -48.25 27.60 -18.70
CA SER A 213 -47.02 28.36 -18.48
C SER A 213 -46.56 28.21 -17.02
N THR A 214 -45.53 27.41 -16.80
CA THR A 214 -44.72 27.55 -15.60
C THR A 214 -43.26 27.33 -16.04
N LEU A 215 -42.54 28.41 -16.16
CA LEU A 215 -41.09 28.42 -16.36
C LEU A 215 -40.44 27.77 -15.14
N THR A 216 -40.15 26.48 -15.21
CA THR A 216 -39.23 25.84 -14.25
C THR A 216 -37.84 25.92 -14.83
N TYR A 217 -37.03 26.84 -14.31
CA TYR A 217 -35.60 26.85 -14.54
C TYR A 217 -35.02 25.59 -13.89
N VAL A 218 -34.74 24.56 -14.68
CA VAL A 218 -33.84 23.50 -14.27
C VAL A 218 -32.44 24.08 -14.39
N ALA A 219 -31.91 24.49 -13.26
CA ALA A 219 -30.49 24.84 -13.13
C ALA A 219 -29.70 23.57 -13.46
N LEU A 220 -28.93 23.61 -14.54
CA LEU A 220 -27.81 22.73 -14.78
C LEU A 220 -26.84 22.90 -13.59
N GLY A 221 -27.08 22.09 -12.59
CA GLY A 221 -26.18 21.91 -11.44
C GLY A 221 -24.97 21.16 -11.95
N GLY A 222 -23.96 21.83 -12.20
CA GLY A 222 -22.75 21.97 -11.49
C GLY A 222 -22.01 20.67 -11.30
N LEU A 223 -20.88 20.55 -11.96
CA LEU A 223 -19.77 19.67 -11.60
C LEU A 223 -19.68 19.57 -10.05
N GLY A 224 -20.20 18.50 -9.51
CA GLY A 224 -19.91 18.06 -8.16
C GLY A 224 -18.56 17.35 -8.18
N ILE A 225 -17.48 18.08 -7.99
CA ILE A 225 -16.23 17.48 -7.57
C ILE A 225 -16.47 17.02 -6.12
N LEU A 226 -16.85 15.76 -5.96
CA LEU A 226 -16.86 15.12 -4.65
C LEU A 226 -15.41 14.75 -4.32
N VAL A 227 -14.71 15.65 -3.65
CA VAL A 227 -13.43 15.33 -3.01
C VAL A 227 -13.78 14.49 -1.80
N ILE A 228 -13.78 13.18 -1.95
CA ILE A 228 -13.79 12.27 -0.81
C ILE A 228 -12.33 12.15 -0.37
N ALA A 229 -11.96 12.95 0.62
CA ALA A 229 -10.76 12.70 1.42
C ALA A 229 -11.05 11.46 2.28
N GLY A 230 -10.83 10.28 1.72
CA GLY A 230 -10.86 9.02 2.43
C GLY A 230 -9.56 8.86 3.21
N ALA A 231 -9.55 9.31 4.46
CA ALA A 231 -8.56 8.84 5.41
C ALA A 231 -8.83 7.35 5.63
N ALA A 232 -7.96 6.49 5.13
CA ALA A 232 -7.97 5.08 5.47
C ALA A 232 -7.61 4.94 6.96
N VAL A 233 -8.62 4.85 7.81
CA VAL A 233 -8.45 4.45 9.20
C VAL A 233 -8.36 2.93 9.20
N TYR A 234 -7.18 2.40 9.32
CA TYR A 234 -6.95 0.99 9.57
C TYR A 234 -7.35 0.69 11.01
N ILE A 235 -8.57 0.19 11.21
CA ILE A 235 -9.03 -0.29 12.52
C ILE A 235 -8.51 -1.72 12.68
N MET A 236 -7.44 -1.86 13.44
CA MET A 236 -7.08 -3.16 14.02
C MET A 236 -8.20 -3.57 14.97
N ARG A 237 -9.00 -4.54 14.56
CA ARG A 237 -10.03 -5.17 15.38
C ARG A 237 -9.34 -6.13 16.34
N GLY A 238 -8.98 -5.63 17.51
CA GLY A 238 -8.63 -6.47 18.65
C GLY A 238 -9.87 -7.26 19.05
N SER A 239 -9.79 -8.58 18.97
CA SER A 239 -10.79 -9.48 19.54
C SER A 239 -10.60 -9.48 21.07
N ASP A 240 -11.41 -8.72 21.76
CA ASP A 240 -11.57 -8.88 23.21
C ASP A 240 -12.36 -10.16 23.45
N GLU A 241 -11.68 -11.25 23.76
CA GLU A 241 -12.28 -12.39 24.45
C GLU A 241 -12.42 -12.03 25.94
N GLU A 242 -13.62 -11.61 26.30
CA GLU A 242 -14.04 -11.61 27.72
C GLU A 242 -14.11 -13.05 28.25
N GLY A 243 -13.03 -13.49 28.86
CA GLY A 243 -13.03 -14.67 29.71
C GLY A 243 -13.77 -14.39 31.02
N GLY A 244 -15.04 -14.79 31.11
CA GLY A 244 -15.81 -14.73 32.35
C GLY A 244 -15.18 -15.55 33.47
N LEU A 245 -14.79 -14.87 34.55
CA LEU A 245 -14.44 -15.48 35.82
C LEU A 245 -15.73 -15.95 36.52
N GLY A 246 -16.00 -17.25 36.42
CA GLY A 246 -16.95 -17.94 37.26
C GLY A 246 -16.42 -18.03 38.67
N GLY A 247 -17.17 -17.50 39.64
CA GLY A 247 -16.91 -17.59 41.03
C GLY A 247 -16.99 -19.02 41.54
N PHE A 248 -16.09 -19.38 42.43
CA PHE A 248 -16.25 -20.49 43.36
C PHE A 248 -16.46 -19.93 44.76
N GLY A 249 -17.70 -20.11 45.23
CA GLY A 249 -18.03 -20.01 46.65
C GLY A 249 -17.74 -21.33 47.34
N ASP A 250 -17.32 -21.18 48.56
CA ASP A 250 -17.46 -21.96 49.79
C ASP A 250 -17.68 -23.51 49.72
N ALA A 251 -16.69 -24.22 50.23
CA ALA A 251 -16.82 -25.16 51.35
C ALA A 251 -15.42 -25.61 51.86
#